data_f6b1a71888c317639ba6f9fded3ffc8a
#
_entry.id   f6b1a71888c317639ba6f9fded3ffc8a
#
_cell.length_a   1.000
_cell.length_b   1.000
_cell.length_c   1.000
_cell.angle_alpha   90.00
_cell.angle_beta   90.00
_cell.angle_gamma   90.00
#
_symmetry.space_group_name_H-M   'P 1'
#
loop_
_entity.id
_entity.type
_entity.pdbx_description
1 polymer ?
#
loop_
_entity_poly.entity_id
_entity_poly.type
_entity_poly.pdbx_seq_one_letter_code
_entity_poly.pdbx_strand_id
1 'polypeptide(L)'
;MTRLISEAELGSKQLFLVLSPPDQLREQNLALTGELLAAGYRVCVITTNYPYRVLLRLYASAGLDLDRIDFIDAITPYALGAMPPPDPRCRFIQSPTDLTGIGIGVIELLAAHPGEQTCILIDSVSTMLIYLSPTSLSKFIHFVANRLRLLDHSGIFLAVERGLDPMLLTQLVTFVDATIEGQV
;
A
#
# COMPACT_ATOMS: atom_id res chain seq x y z
N MET A 1 -11.81 6.94 -18.45
CA MET A 1 -11.71 6.31 -17.15
C MET A 1 -11.59 7.41 -16.11
N THR A 2 -12.51 7.49 -15.15
CA THR A 2 -12.46 8.53 -14.12
C THR A 2 -11.30 8.20 -13.19
N ARG A 3 -10.40 9.16 -12.93
CA ARG A 3 -9.31 8.98 -11.98
C ARG A 3 -9.86 8.86 -10.55
N LEU A 4 -9.31 7.96 -9.76
CA LEU A 4 -9.65 7.81 -8.35
C LEU A 4 -9.11 8.97 -7.51
N ILE A 5 -7.89 9.40 -7.81
CA ILE A 5 -7.24 10.54 -7.17
C ILE A 5 -6.87 11.55 -8.24
N SER A 6 -7.38 12.76 -8.13
CA SER A 6 -7.05 13.82 -9.08
C SER A 6 -5.59 14.28 -8.91
N GLU A 7 -5.00 14.83 -9.98
CA GLU A 7 -3.64 15.43 -9.91
C GLU A 7 -3.56 16.58 -8.91
N ALA A 8 -4.64 17.35 -8.76
CA ALA A 8 -4.72 18.44 -7.79
C ALA A 8 -4.69 17.91 -6.35
N GLU A 9 -5.33 16.76 -6.08
CA GLU A 9 -5.28 16.11 -4.77
C GLU A 9 -3.90 15.53 -4.49
N LEU A 10 -3.27 14.84 -5.44
CA LEU A 10 -1.89 14.36 -5.30
C LEU A 10 -0.88 15.49 -5.08
N GLY A 11 -1.13 16.68 -5.67
CA GLY A 11 -0.28 17.86 -5.50
C GLY A 11 -0.48 18.60 -4.17
N SER A 12 -1.61 18.40 -3.48
CA SER A 12 -1.97 19.15 -2.26
C SER A 12 -2.11 18.29 -1.00
N LYS A 13 -2.18 16.98 -1.12
CA LYS A 13 -2.39 16.03 -0.02
C LYS A 13 -1.36 14.90 -0.12
N GLN A 14 -0.99 14.35 1.02
CA GLN A 14 0.02 13.28 1.09
C GLN A 14 -0.59 11.90 1.36
N LEU A 15 -1.60 11.83 2.23
CA LEU A 15 -2.11 10.57 2.75
C LEU A 15 -3.59 10.39 2.41
N PHE A 16 -3.90 9.22 1.88
CA PHE A 16 -5.24 8.87 1.42
C PHE A 16 -5.71 7.54 2.03
N LEU A 17 -6.94 7.49 2.47
CA LEU A 17 -7.68 6.25 2.71
C LEU A 17 -8.60 6.02 1.52
N VAL A 18 -8.44 4.90 0.82
CA VAL A 18 -9.31 4.52 -0.29
C VAL A 18 -10.17 3.35 0.15
N LEU A 19 -11.48 3.56 0.15
CA LEU A 19 -12.48 2.56 0.50
C LEU A 19 -13.03 1.94 -0.78
N SER A 20 -12.77 0.66 -0.99
CA SER A 20 -13.14 -0.10 -2.18
C SER A 20 -14.33 -1.02 -1.93
N PRO A 21 -15.25 -1.20 -2.89
CA PRO A 21 -16.14 -2.34 -2.87
C PRO A 21 -15.35 -3.66 -2.79
N PRO A 22 -15.87 -4.68 -2.09
CA PRO A 22 -15.12 -5.94 -1.85
C PRO A 22 -14.68 -6.67 -3.12
N ASP A 23 -15.49 -6.59 -4.16
CA ASP A 23 -15.26 -7.25 -5.45
C ASP A 23 -14.33 -6.45 -6.40
N GLN A 24 -13.98 -5.22 -6.04
CA GLN A 24 -13.16 -4.32 -6.87
C GLN A 24 -11.76 -4.03 -6.30
N LEU A 25 -11.38 -4.64 -5.18
CA LEU A 25 -10.14 -4.32 -4.47
C LEU A 25 -8.90 -4.44 -5.37
N ARG A 26 -8.85 -5.47 -6.22
CA ARG A 26 -7.73 -5.71 -7.14
C ARG A 26 -7.69 -4.69 -8.29
N GLU A 27 -8.84 -4.36 -8.83
CA GLU A 27 -9.00 -3.34 -9.88
C GLU A 27 -8.62 -1.96 -9.36
N GLN A 28 -8.99 -1.66 -8.13
CA GLN A 28 -8.62 -0.41 -7.42
C GLN A 28 -7.10 -0.33 -7.21
N ASN A 29 -6.47 -1.43 -6.75
CA ASN A 29 -5.02 -1.49 -6.62
C ASN A 29 -4.33 -1.18 -7.96
N LEU A 30 -4.78 -1.82 -9.05
CA LEU A 30 -4.23 -1.61 -10.39
C LEU A 30 -4.40 -0.16 -10.85
N ALA A 31 -5.60 0.39 -10.69
CA ALA A 31 -5.92 1.76 -11.10
C ALA A 31 -5.06 2.79 -10.32
N LEU A 32 -5.01 2.66 -9.00
CA LEU A 32 -4.20 3.54 -8.13
C LEU A 32 -2.71 3.47 -8.49
N THR A 33 -2.17 2.27 -8.71
CA THR A 33 -0.77 2.10 -9.11
C THR A 33 -0.50 2.80 -10.45
N GLY A 34 -1.37 2.63 -11.44
CA GLY A 34 -1.26 3.28 -12.75
C GLY A 34 -1.36 4.81 -12.67
N GLU A 35 -2.28 5.34 -11.88
CA GLU A 35 -2.45 6.78 -11.66
C GLU A 35 -1.21 7.41 -11.00
N LEU A 36 -0.66 6.75 -9.98
CA LEU A 36 0.56 7.20 -9.29
C LEU A 36 1.77 7.22 -10.24
N LEU A 37 1.97 6.17 -11.02
CA LEU A 37 3.06 6.11 -12.01
C LEU A 37 2.91 7.22 -13.06
N ALA A 38 1.69 7.45 -13.56
CA ALA A 38 1.40 8.51 -14.50
C ALA A 38 1.65 9.93 -13.92
N ALA A 39 1.42 10.09 -12.62
CA ALA A 39 1.70 11.32 -11.89
C ALA A 39 3.19 11.50 -11.52
N GLY A 40 4.05 10.55 -11.89
CA GLY A 40 5.49 10.66 -11.68
C GLY A 40 6.01 10.00 -10.40
N TYR A 41 5.18 9.31 -9.63
CA TYR A 41 5.62 8.62 -8.42
C TYR A 41 6.34 7.30 -8.72
N ARG A 42 7.28 6.94 -7.87
CA ARG A 42 7.66 5.55 -7.63
C ARG A 42 6.63 4.94 -6.68
N VAL A 43 6.22 3.71 -6.90
CA VAL A 43 5.21 3.06 -6.05
C VAL A 43 5.84 1.90 -5.30
N CYS A 44 5.72 1.89 -3.99
CA CYS A 44 6.04 0.73 -3.16
C CYS A 44 4.74 0.08 -2.67
N VAL A 45 4.46 -1.14 -3.11
CA VAL A 45 3.27 -1.89 -2.72
C VAL A 45 3.61 -2.79 -1.53
N ILE A 46 2.98 -2.52 -0.38
CA ILE A 46 3.00 -3.44 0.76
C ILE A 46 1.82 -4.40 0.57
N THR A 47 2.12 -5.67 0.28
CA THR A 47 1.06 -6.65 0.05
C THR A 47 0.97 -7.68 1.18
N THR A 48 -0.23 -7.81 1.71
CA THR A 48 -0.66 -8.87 2.62
C THR A 48 -1.85 -9.64 2.04
N ASN A 49 -2.26 -9.29 0.82
CA ASN A 49 -3.43 -9.83 0.13
C ASN A 49 -3.01 -10.83 -0.96
N TYR A 50 -2.21 -10.39 -1.92
CA TYR A 50 -1.72 -11.22 -3.02
C TYR A 50 -0.19 -11.34 -2.99
N PRO A 51 0.37 -12.52 -3.33
CA PRO A 51 1.81 -12.62 -3.62
C PRO A 51 2.24 -11.57 -4.65
N TYR A 52 3.41 -10.94 -4.43
CA TYR A 52 3.89 -9.87 -5.31
C TYR A 52 3.97 -10.29 -6.78
N ARG A 53 4.30 -11.56 -7.06
CA ARG A 53 4.36 -12.08 -8.45
C ARG A 53 3.00 -12.10 -9.14
N VAL A 54 1.90 -12.21 -8.40
CA VAL A 54 0.54 -12.10 -8.94
C VAL A 54 0.28 -10.66 -9.35
N LEU A 55 0.60 -9.71 -8.48
CA LEU A 55 0.47 -8.27 -8.77
C LEU A 55 1.41 -7.84 -9.90
N LEU A 56 2.65 -8.32 -9.91
CA LEU A 56 3.63 -8.01 -10.96
C LEU A 56 3.11 -8.43 -12.35
N ARG A 57 2.52 -9.63 -12.47
CA ARG A 57 1.91 -10.09 -13.73
C ARG A 57 0.71 -9.23 -14.12
N LEU A 58 -0.12 -8.85 -13.16
CA LEU A 58 -1.26 -7.96 -13.38
C LEU A 58 -0.80 -6.60 -13.93
N TYR A 59 0.21 -6.00 -13.31
CA TYR A 59 0.77 -4.72 -13.73
C TYR A 59 1.45 -4.80 -15.09
N ALA A 60 2.20 -5.89 -15.35
CA ALA A 60 2.81 -6.14 -16.67
C ALA A 60 1.75 -6.26 -17.77
N SER A 61 0.66 -6.99 -17.51
CA SER A 61 -0.45 -7.15 -18.48
C SER A 61 -1.17 -5.83 -18.76
N ALA A 62 -1.15 -4.90 -17.82
CA ALA A 62 -1.72 -3.56 -17.98
C ALA A 62 -0.72 -2.56 -18.60
N GLY A 63 0.51 -2.97 -18.89
CA GLY A 63 1.54 -2.11 -19.51
C GLY A 63 2.12 -1.06 -18.57
N LEU A 64 2.08 -1.29 -17.24
CA LEU A 64 2.66 -0.37 -16.28
C LEU A 64 4.19 -0.44 -16.29
N ASP A 65 4.85 0.67 -15.95
CA ASP A 65 6.30 0.78 -15.82
C ASP A 65 6.78 0.07 -14.54
N LEU A 66 7.18 -1.21 -14.70
CA LEU A 66 7.59 -2.06 -13.59
C LEU A 66 8.91 -1.64 -12.94
N ASP A 67 9.74 -0.84 -13.61
CA ASP A 67 11.02 -0.39 -13.07
C ASP A 67 10.85 0.69 -11.98
N ARG A 68 9.63 1.20 -11.86
CA ARG A 68 9.24 2.17 -10.83
C ARG A 68 8.30 1.58 -9.76
N ILE A 69 8.24 0.25 -9.67
CA ILE A 69 7.42 -0.46 -8.68
C ILE A 69 8.29 -1.37 -7.85
N ASP A 70 8.26 -1.18 -6.54
CA ASP A 70 8.88 -2.03 -5.54
C ASP A 70 7.81 -2.70 -4.68
N PHE A 71 8.15 -3.83 -4.06
CA PHE A 71 7.23 -4.58 -3.21
C PHE A 71 7.81 -4.86 -1.83
N ILE A 72 6.93 -4.86 -0.83
CA ILE A 72 7.13 -5.50 0.46
C ILE A 72 6.07 -6.59 0.56
N ASP A 73 6.47 -7.86 0.47
CA ASP A 73 5.56 -9.01 0.44
C ASP A 73 5.65 -9.78 1.75
N ALA A 74 4.60 -9.70 2.54
CA ALA A 74 4.47 -10.41 3.80
C ALA A 74 3.56 -11.66 3.69
N ILE A 75 3.01 -11.96 2.52
CA ILE A 75 2.10 -13.09 2.32
C ILE A 75 2.78 -14.30 1.67
N THR A 76 3.69 -14.08 0.73
CA THR A 76 4.35 -15.19 0.02
C THR A 76 5.16 -16.09 0.97
N PRO A 77 6.07 -15.58 1.84
CA PRO A 77 6.79 -16.43 2.77
C PRO A 77 5.87 -17.15 3.76
N TYR A 78 4.84 -16.46 4.23
CA TYR A 78 3.84 -17.02 5.14
C TYR A 78 3.08 -18.17 4.49
N ALA A 79 2.60 -18.03 3.27
CA ALA A 79 1.87 -19.04 2.53
C ALA A 79 2.73 -20.24 2.12
N LEU A 80 4.02 -20.01 1.83
CA LEU A 80 4.97 -21.07 1.48
C LEU A 80 5.54 -21.80 2.71
N GLY A 81 5.49 -21.19 3.89
CA GLY A 81 6.17 -21.67 5.08
C GLY A 81 7.70 -21.57 5.01
N ALA A 82 8.24 -20.83 4.05
CA ALA A 82 9.67 -20.66 3.81
C ALA A 82 9.95 -19.33 3.08
N MET A 83 11.16 -18.79 3.27
CA MET A 83 11.60 -17.60 2.54
C MET A 83 11.86 -17.95 1.07
N PRO A 84 11.27 -17.21 0.11
CA PRO A 84 11.57 -17.36 -1.31
C PRO A 84 13.03 -16.94 -1.62
N PRO A 85 13.56 -17.32 -2.80
CA PRO A 85 14.80 -16.74 -3.29
C PRO A 85 14.74 -15.20 -3.34
N PRO A 86 15.85 -14.50 -3.05
CA PRO A 86 15.91 -13.05 -3.13
C PRO A 86 15.48 -12.52 -4.50
N ASP A 87 14.76 -11.42 -4.50
CA ASP A 87 14.35 -10.70 -5.71
C ASP A 87 14.62 -9.20 -5.49
N PRO A 88 15.34 -8.52 -6.39
CA PRO A 88 15.71 -7.12 -6.21
C PRO A 88 14.51 -6.16 -6.16
N ARG A 89 13.35 -6.58 -6.67
CA ARG A 89 12.10 -5.80 -6.67
C ARG A 89 11.23 -6.03 -5.44
N CYS A 90 11.56 -7.06 -4.64
CA CYS A 90 10.69 -7.48 -3.55
C CYS A 90 11.47 -7.74 -2.27
N ARG A 91 11.11 -7.03 -1.22
CA ARG A 91 11.51 -7.39 0.13
C ARG A 91 10.49 -8.35 0.72
N PHE A 92 10.92 -9.58 0.99
CA PHE A 92 10.08 -10.58 1.66
C PHE A 92 10.11 -10.40 3.17
N ILE A 93 8.93 -10.44 3.79
CA ILE A 93 8.73 -10.42 5.23
C ILE A 93 8.09 -11.75 5.63
N GLN A 94 8.60 -12.38 6.68
CA GLN A 94 8.26 -13.74 7.06
C GLN A 94 6.75 -13.95 7.35
N SER A 95 6.09 -12.93 7.90
CA SER A 95 4.71 -13.00 8.33
C SER A 95 4.00 -11.66 8.22
N PRO A 96 2.69 -11.64 7.91
CA PRO A 96 1.88 -10.42 7.99
C PRO A 96 1.83 -9.80 9.39
N THR A 97 2.20 -10.54 10.43
CA THR A 97 2.26 -10.03 11.80
C THR A 97 3.57 -9.35 12.16
N ASP A 98 4.60 -9.47 11.31
CA ASP A 98 5.90 -8.82 11.51
C ASP A 98 5.87 -7.35 11.06
N LEU A 99 5.17 -6.52 11.85
CA LEU A 99 5.05 -5.09 11.60
C LEU A 99 6.40 -4.36 11.70
N THR A 100 7.32 -4.86 12.50
CA THR A 100 8.68 -4.32 12.61
C THR A 100 9.44 -4.54 11.31
N GLY A 101 9.41 -5.76 10.76
CA GLY A 101 10.04 -6.08 9.48
C GLY A 101 9.46 -5.26 8.33
N ILE A 102 8.13 -5.13 8.27
CA ILE A 102 7.46 -4.28 7.27
C ILE A 102 7.91 -2.82 7.42
N GLY A 103 7.92 -2.29 8.64
CA GLY A 103 8.35 -0.91 8.92
C GLY A 103 9.81 -0.63 8.53
N ILE A 104 10.71 -1.57 8.81
CA ILE A 104 12.12 -1.50 8.36
C ILE A 104 12.17 -1.49 6.82
N GLY A 105 11.41 -2.37 6.16
CA GLY A 105 11.31 -2.43 4.70
C GLY A 105 10.88 -1.10 4.10
N VAL A 106 9.89 -0.42 4.68
CA VAL A 106 9.46 0.92 4.25
C VAL A 106 10.62 1.91 4.34
N ILE A 107 11.31 1.96 5.48
CA ILE A 107 12.42 2.90 5.69
C ILE A 107 13.54 2.68 4.66
N GLU A 108 13.91 1.41 4.43
CA GLU A 108 14.97 1.06 3.49
C GLU A 108 14.60 1.39 2.04
N LEU A 109 13.35 1.12 1.62
CA LEU A 109 12.87 1.44 0.29
C LEU A 109 12.83 2.95 0.04
N LEU A 110 12.36 3.74 1.01
CA LEU A 110 12.36 5.20 0.89
C LEU A 110 13.79 5.75 0.79
N ALA A 111 14.76 5.14 1.49
CA ALA A 111 16.16 5.53 1.44
C ALA A 111 16.90 5.07 0.16
N ALA A 112 16.40 4.03 -0.51
CA ALA A 112 17.03 3.46 -1.70
C ALA A 112 16.89 4.35 -2.95
N HIS A 113 15.90 5.23 -2.98
CA HIS A 113 15.59 6.10 -4.12
C HIS A 113 15.59 7.59 -3.71
N PRO A 114 16.76 8.14 -3.34
CA PRO A 114 16.84 9.53 -2.89
C PRO A 114 16.47 10.49 -4.02
N GLY A 115 15.63 11.46 -3.72
CA GLY A 115 15.16 12.47 -4.67
C GLY A 115 13.97 12.04 -5.54
N GLU A 116 13.54 10.77 -5.49
CA GLU A 116 12.31 10.33 -6.14
C GLU A 116 11.11 10.52 -5.20
N GLN A 117 10.00 11.03 -5.73
CA GLN A 117 8.73 11.01 -5.00
C GLN A 117 8.19 9.58 -4.96
N THR A 118 8.06 9.04 -3.76
CA THR A 118 7.56 7.68 -3.54
C THR A 118 6.18 7.71 -2.88
N CYS A 119 5.28 6.85 -3.35
CA CYS A 119 4.02 6.55 -2.68
C CYS A 119 4.03 5.13 -2.14
N ILE A 120 3.74 4.97 -0.85
CA ILE A 120 3.51 3.67 -0.23
C ILE A 120 2.04 3.31 -0.40
N LEU A 121 1.75 2.20 -1.07
CA LEU A 121 0.41 1.65 -1.23
C LEU A 121 0.26 0.40 -0.37
N ILE A 122 -0.59 0.43 0.65
CA ILE A 122 -0.90 -0.75 1.48
C ILE A 122 -2.09 -1.49 0.88
N ASP A 123 -1.86 -2.70 0.40
CA ASP A 123 -2.88 -3.62 -0.12
C ASP A 123 -2.95 -4.90 0.76
N SER A 124 -3.86 -4.95 1.67
CA SER A 124 -4.83 -3.96 2.09
C SER A 124 -4.92 -3.92 3.61
N VAL A 125 -5.39 -2.81 4.14
CA VAL A 125 -5.68 -2.68 5.58
C VAL A 125 -6.64 -3.76 6.05
N SER A 126 -7.64 -4.10 5.22
CA SER A 126 -8.65 -5.12 5.54
C SER A 126 -8.07 -6.52 5.64
N THR A 127 -7.11 -6.91 4.78
CA THR A 127 -6.44 -8.21 4.86
C THR A 127 -5.47 -8.28 6.04
N MET A 128 -4.87 -7.16 6.42
CA MET A 128 -4.04 -7.11 7.63
C MET A 128 -4.83 -7.44 8.91
N LEU A 129 -6.13 -7.09 8.96
CA LEU A 129 -7.02 -7.42 10.08
C LEU A 129 -7.27 -8.93 10.25
N ILE A 130 -6.97 -9.76 9.26
CA ILE A 130 -7.01 -11.23 9.40
C ILE A 130 -5.97 -11.69 10.41
N TYR A 131 -4.83 -10.99 10.49
CA TYR A 131 -3.65 -11.39 11.25
C TYR A 131 -3.39 -10.51 12.48
N LEU A 132 -3.91 -9.29 12.51
CA LEU A 132 -3.61 -8.26 13.49
C LEU A 132 -4.85 -7.78 14.21
N SER A 133 -4.69 -7.39 15.47
CA SER A 133 -5.75 -6.65 16.17
C SER A 133 -5.93 -5.24 15.57
N PRO A 134 -7.14 -4.67 15.62
CA PRO A 134 -7.38 -3.28 15.20
C PRO A 134 -6.44 -2.28 15.86
N THR A 135 -6.14 -2.48 17.15
CA THR A 135 -5.21 -1.60 17.90
C THR A 135 -3.78 -1.66 17.37
N SER A 136 -3.26 -2.87 17.10
CA SER A 136 -1.91 -3.04 16.54
C SER A 136 -1.81 -2.43 15.16
N LEU A 137 -2.81 -2.67 14.33
CA LEU A 137 -2.88 -2.11 12.98
C LEU A 137 -2.98 -0.58 12.99
N SER A 138 -3.83 -0.01 13.84
CA SER A 138 -3.94 1.45 14.00
C SER A 138 -2.59 2.08 14.37
N LYS A 139 -1.88 1.51 15.33
CA LYS A 139 -0.54 1.99 15.74
C LYS A 139 0.45 1.92 14.58
N PHE A 140 0.43 0.84 13.82
CA PHE A 140 1.31 0.67 12.66
C PHE A 140 1.01 1.70 11.56
N ILE A 141 -0.25 1.87 11.18
CA ILE A 141 -0.66 2.86 10.16
C ILE A 141 -0.30 4.28 10.63
N HIS A 142 -0.51 4.60 11.90
CA HIS A 142 -0.11 5.89 12.47
C HIS A 142 1.40 6.11 12.38
N PHE A 143 2.21 5.08 12.66
CA PHE A 143 3.66 5.14 12.49
C PHE A 143 4.05 5.40 11.03
N VAL A 144 3.50 4.63 10.07
CA VAL A 144 3.79 4.80 8.64
C VAL A 144 3.36 6.18 8.17
N ALA A 145 2.16 6.63 8.52
CA ALA A 145 1.64 7.95 8.17
C ALA A 145 2.57 9.09 8.60
N ASN A 146 3.01 9.07 9.85
CA ASN A 146 3.94 10.10 10.35
C ASN A 146 5.31 10.00 9.70
N ARG A 147 5.80 8.79 9.43
CA ARG A 147 7.08 8.60 8.73
C ARG A 147 7.04 9.20 7.33
N LEU A 148 5.96 8.97 6.59
CA LEU A 148 5.77 9.55 5.26
C LEU A 148 5.70 11.07 5.30
N ARG A 149 4.97 11.65 6.27
CA ARG A 149 4.90 13.11 6.45
C ARG A 149 6.27 13.73 6.72
N LEU A 150 7.07 13.13 7.61
CA LEU A 150 8.40 13.62 7.95
C LEU A 150 9.39 13.57 6.79
N LEU A 151 9.17 12.67 5.83
CA LEU A 151 10.05 12.46 4.67
C LEU A 151 9.49 13.02 3.36
N ASP A 152 8.37 13.76 3.42
CA ASP A 152 7.69 14.34 2.25
C ASP A 152 7.28 13.30 1.18
N HIS A 153 6.92 12.09 1.60
CA HIS A 153 6.39 11.04 0.75
C HIS A 153 4.88 10.88 0.90
N SER A 154 4.26 10.19 -0.05
CA SER A 154 2.81 9.95 -0.06
C SER A 154 2.46 8.54 0.39
N GLY A 155 1.22 8.34 0.82
CA GLY A 155 0.70 7.05 1.21
C GLY A 155 -0.77 6.87 0.84
N ILE A 156 -1.09 5.65 0.38
CA ILE A 156 -2.46 5.21 0.13
C ILE A 156 -2.72 3.97 0.98
N PHE A 157 -3.74 4.04 1.80
CA PHE A 157 -4.22 2.92 2.61
C PHE A 157 -5.49 2.39 1.97
N LEU A 158 -5.37 1.27 1.24
CA LEU A 158 -6.48 0.63 0.55
C LEU A 158 -7.23 -0.29 1.53
N ALA A 159 -8.53 -0.14 1.62
CA ALA A 159 -9.38 -0.93 2.50
C ALA A 159 -10.72 -1.25 1.83
N VAL A 160 -11.37 -2.31 2.29
CA VAL A 160 -12.75 -2.62 1.90
C VAL A 160 -13.70 -1.68 2.65
N GLU A 161 -14.67 -1.08 1.94
CA GLU A 161 -15.61 -0.09 2.49
C GLU A 161 -16.47 -0.61 3.65
N ARG A 162 -16.70 -1.92 3.68
CA ARG A 162 -17.51 -2.59 4.71
C ARG A 162 -16.68 -3.65 5.43
N GLY A 163 -16.86 -3.77 6.73
CA GLY A 163 -16.19 -4.79 7.54
C GLY A 163 -14.94 -4.31 8.28
N LEU A 164 -14.57 -3.03 8.17
CA LEU A 164 -13.62 -2.43 9.10
C LEU A 164 -14.28 -2.22 10.48
N ASP A 165 -13.52 -2.47 11.53
CA ASP A 165 -13.88 -2.07 12.87
C ASP A 165 -14.19 -0.57 12.90
N PRO A 166 -15.36 -0.11 13.44
CA PRO A 166 -15.74 1.30 13.40
C PRO A 166 -14.76 2.24 14.09
N MET A 167 -14.12 1.79 15.17
CA MET A 167 -13.12 2.57 15.88
C MET A 167 -11.85 2.70 15.05
N LEU A 168 -11.40 1.61 14.42
CA LEU A 168 -10.27 1.63 13.51
C LEU A 168 -10.53 2.59 12.33
N LEU A 169 -11.69 2.50 11.69
CA LEU A 169 -12.06 3.42 10.61
C LEU A 169 -11.99 4.89 11.05
N THR A 170 -12.56 5.20 12.22
CA THR A 170 -12.50 6.55 12.79
C THR A 170 -11.05 7.01 12.98
N GLN A 171 -10.17 6.15 13.50
CA GLN A 171 -8.77 6.47 13.67
C GLN A 171 -8.05 6.68 12.33
N LEU A 172 -8.26 5.79 11.35
CA LEU A 172 -7.66 5.91 10.03
C LEU A 172 -8.04 7.22 9.34
N VAL A 173 -9.30 7.63 9.43
CA VAL A 173 -9.77 8.92 8.88
C VAL A 173 -9.03 10.10 9.51
N THR A 174 -8.66 10.01 10.79
CA THR A 174 -7.89 11.09 11.44
C THR A 174 -6.41 11.12 11.02
N PHE A 175 -5.86 10.01 10.49
CA PHE A 175 -4.46 9.93 10.07
C PHE A 175 -4.20 10.42 8.65
N VAL A 176 -5.24 10.50 7.82
CA VAL A 176 -5.13 10.83 6.40
C VAL A 176 -5.62 12.25 6.09
N ASP A 177 -5.25 12.75 4.93
CA ASP A 177 -5.67 14.07 4.46
C ASP A 177 -6.98 14.00 3.67
N ALA A 178 -7.29 12.83 3.09
CA ALA A 178 -8.54 12.58 2.37
C ALA A 178 -8.98 11.13 2.46
N THR A 179 -10.29 10.92 2.50
CA THR A 179 -10.93 9.62 2.32
C THR A 179 -11.65 9.62 0.99
N ILE A 180 -11.42 8.58 0.18
CA ILE A 180 -11.97 8.42 -1.16
C ILE A 180 -12.78 7.14 -1.18
N GLU A 181 -14.02 7.22 -1.67
CA GLU A 181 -14.83 6.06 -1.98
C GLU A 181 -14.50 5.63 -3.41
N GLY A 182 -13.84 4.48 -3.55
CA GLY A 182 -13.44 3.96 -4.84
C GLY A 182 -14.64 3.43 -5.61
N GLN A 183 -14.91 4.04 -6.75
CA GLN A 183 -15.79 3.50 -7.80
C GLN A 183 -14.97 3.42 -9.08
N VAL A 184 -14.82 2.20 -9.63
CA VAL A 184 -14.19 1.98 -10.94
C VAL A 184 -15.23 1.91 -12.01
#